data_b6905bdedd9e1d7b2a775627b9923b4d
#
_entry.id   b6905bdedd9e1d7b2a775627b9923b4d
#
_cell.length_a   1.000
_cell.length_b   1.000
_cell.length_c   1.000
_cell.angle_alpha   90.00
_cell.angle_beta   90.00
_cell.angle_gamma   90.00
#
_symmetry.space_group_name_H-M   'P 1'
#
loop_
_entity.id
_entity.type
_entity.pdbx_description
1 polymer ?
#
loop_
_entity_poly.entity_id
_entity_poly.type
_entity_poly.pdbx_seq_one_letter_code
_entity_poly.pdbx_strand_id
1 'polypeptide(L)'
;MDLKYFTLKEANSTLPLINSICLDGIKYWEKLKEVDSKLNVLLTKTLNGGEKDKDIVEKLTEEANISYDKLQEAAKELNDIGVFFLDPNDFTVGFATIINNQTTMFIYKYGEDNEINFYRNPNIPSELISVKTNEKI
;
A
#
# COMPACT_ATOMS: atom_id res chain seq x y z
N MET A 1 -1.55 19.72 8.90
CA MET A 1 -1.25 19.35 7.51
C MET A 1 -2.51 19.43 6.67
N ASP A 2 -2.44 20.21 5.59
CA ASP A 2 -3.60 20.34 4.72
C ASP A 2 -3.78 19.09 3.87
N LEU A 3 -5.01 18.57 3.88
CA LEU A 3 -5.38 17.42 3.10
C LEU A 3 -5.51 17.82 1.64
N LYS A 4 -4.84 17.09 0.74
CA LYS A 4 -4.98 17.33 -0.69
C LYS A 4 -6.22 16.61 -1.21
N TYR A 5 -7.10 17.36 -1.88
CA TYR A 5 -8.28 16.80 -2.55
C TYR A 5 -8.02 16.67 -4.04
N PHE A 6 -8.42 15.54 -4.61
CA PHE A 6 -8.22 15.22 -6.02
C PHE A 6 -9.55 15.21 -6.75
N THR A 7 -9.57 15.74 -7.98
CA THR A 7 -10.63 15.41 -8.93
C THR A 7 -10.35 14.01 -9.49
N LEU A 8 -11.34 13.39 -10.10
CA LEU A 8 -11.14 12.09 -10.75
C LEU A 8 -10.06 12.16 -11.83
N LYS A 9 -10.06 13.22 -12.61
CA LYS A 9 -9.06 13.46 -13.66
C LYS A 9 -7.65 13.58 -13.07
N GLU A 10 -7.49 14.35 -12.01
CA GLU A 10 -6.20 14.51 -11.33
C GLU A 10 -5.71 13.19 -10.76
N ALA A 11 -6.59 12.45 -10.09
CA ALA A 11 -6.25 11.15 -9.51
C ALA A 11 -5.81 10.17 -10.60
N ASN A 12 -6.59 10.06 -11.69
CA ASN A 12 -6.23 9.18 -12.81
C ASN A 12 -4.90 9.58 -13.46
N SER A 13 -4.63 10.87 -13.59
CA SER A 13 -3.37 11.34 -14.20
C SER A 13 -2.14 11.05 -13.30
N THR A 14 -2.36 10.81 -12.02
CA THR A 14 -1.30 10.47 -11.08
C THR A 14 -0.98 8.95 -11.09
N LEU A 15 -1.86 8.12 -11.64
CA LEU A 15 -1.72 6.66 -11.59
C LEU A 15 -0.40 6.12 -12.14
N PRO A 16 0.20 6.64 -13.24
CA PRO A 16 1.49 6.13 -13.68
C PRO A 16 2.57 6.21 -12.60
N LEU A 17 2.60 7.31 -11.85
CA LEU A 17 3.53 7.47 -10.73
C LEU A 17 3.17 6.54 -9.58
N ILE A 18 1.89 6.44 -9.23
CA ILE A 18 1.39 5.54 -8.18
C ILE A 18 1.75 4.10 -8.52
N ASN A 19 1.54 3.67 -9.76
CA ASN A 19 1.86 2.31 -10.19
C ASN A 19 3.36 2.02 -10.08
N SER A 20 4.21 2.98 -10.39
CA SER A 20 5.67 2.84 -10.23
C SER A 20 6.05 2.63 -8.76
N ILE A 21 5.51 3.43 -7.86
CA ILE A 21 5.76 3.34 -6.42
C ILE A 21 5.24 2.01 -5.87
N CYS A 22 4.03 1.61 -6.27
CA CYS A 22 3.43 0.35 -5.82
C CYS A 22 4.22 -0.87 -6.32
N LEU A 23 4.73 -0.82 -7.54
CA LEU A 23 5.55 -1.91 -8.08
C LEU A 23 6.79 -2.16 -7.21
N ASP A 24 7.48 -1.09 -6.82
CA ASP A 24 8.63 -1.19 -5.92
C ASP A 24 8.20 -1.67 -4.53
N GLY A 25 7.13 -1.12 -4.00
CA GLY A 25 6.61 -1.49 -2.69
C GLY A 25 6.23 -2.97 -2.60
N ILE A 26 5.60 -3.51 -3.64
CA ILE A 26 5.22 -4.93 -3.71
C ILE A 26 6.44 -5.84 -3.61
N LYS A 27 7.52 -5.51 -4.31
CA LYS A 27 8.77 -6.30 -4.25
C LYS A 27 9.28 -6.41 -2.82
N TYR A 28 9.31 -5.31 -2.10
CA TYR A 28 9.79 -5.29 -0.72
C TYR A 28 8.81 -5.94 0.25
N TRP A 29 7.50 -5.79 0.01
CA TRP A 29 6.47 -6.45 0.80
C TRP A 29 6.57 -7.98 0.68
N GLU A 30 6.71 -8.49 -0.54
CA GLU A 30 6.87 -9.93 -0.80
C GLU A 30 8.16 -10.46 -0.18
N LYS A 31 9.26 -9.70 -0.29
CA LYS A 31 10.53 -10.05 0.32
C LYS A 31 10.40 -10.12 1.85
N LEU A 32 9.74 -9.15 2.44
CA LEU A 32 9.53 -9.10 3.89
C LEU A 32 8.72 -10.33 4.37
N LYS A 33 7.64 -10.68 3.67
CA LYS A 33 6.84 -11.87 4.00
C LYS A 33 7.67 -13.15 3.90
N GLU A 34 8.47 -13.29 2.85
CA GLU A 34 9.35 -14.44 2.64
C GLU A 34 10.35 -14.57 3.78
N VAL A 35 11.02 -13.48 4.13
CA VAL A 35 12.02 -13.46 5.19
C VAL A 35 11.39 -13.75 6.54
N ASP A 36 10.23 -13.16 6.84
CA ASP A 36 9.49 -13.43 8.08
C ASP A 36 9.11 -14.90 8.22
N SER A 37 8.67 -15.53 7.13
CA SER A 37 8.36 -16.96 7.13
C SER A 37 9.59 -17.80 7.45
N LYS A 38 10.74 -17.48 6.86
CA LYS A 38 12.02 -18.17 7.13
C LYS A 38 12.46 -17.97 8.57
N LEU A 39 12.33 -16.75 9.10
CA LEU A 39 12.67 -16.44 10.48
C LEU A 39 11.79 -17.23 11.45
N ASN A 40 10.49 -17.30 11.21
CA ASN A 40 9.59 -18.07 12.08
C ASN A 40 9.95 -19.54 12.12
N VAL A 41 10.30 -20.15 10.98
CA VAL A 41 10.74 -21.54 10.91
C VAL A 41 12.03 -21.74 11.70
N LEU A 42 13.02 -20.86 11.51
CA LEU A 42 14.31 -20.94 12.20
C LEU A 42 14.18 -20.74 13.70
N LEU A 43 13.39 -19.75 14.13
CA LEU A 43 13.18 -19.49 15.55
C LEU A 43 12.48 -20.65 16.25
N THR A 44 11.61 -21.36 15.56
CA THR A 44 10.96 -22.57 16.07
C THR A 44 11.97 -23.71 16.26
N LYS A 45 12.95 -23.82 15.36
CA LYS A 45 13.99 -24.85 15.41
C LYS A 45 15.12 -24.52 16.39
N THR A 46 15.41 -23.23 16.60
CA THR A 46 16.58 -22.77 17.36
C THR A 46 16.39 -22.81 18.88
N LEU A 47 15.26 -23.24 19.38
CA LEU A 47 15.15 -23.58 20.81
C LEU A 47 16.19 -24.65 21.22
N ASN A 48 16.82 -25.31 20.22
CA ASN A 48 17.90 -26.26 20.40
C ASN A 48 19.17 -25.86 19.65
N GLY A 49 19.36 -24.57 19.32
CA GLY A 49 20.19 -24.11 18.24
C GLY A 49 21.70 -24.08 18.42
N GLY A 50 22.40 -24.34 17.32
CA GLY A 50 23.83 -24.13 17.17
C GLY A 50 24.16 -22.75 16.61
N GLU A 51 25.46 -22.39 16.62
CA GLU A 51 25.97 -21.09 16.19
C GLU A 51 25.65 -20.76 14.71
N LYS A 52 25.51 -21.77 13.85
CA LYS A 52 25.20 -21.58 12.43
C LYS A 52 23.83 -20.95 12.20
N ASP A 53 22.86 -21.32 13.03
CA ASP A 53 21.50 -20.79 12.95
C ASP A 53 21.44 -19.34 13.38
N LYS A 54 22.31 -18.96 14.32
CA LYS A 54 22.40 -17.58 14.80
C LYS A 54 22.84 -16.62 13.69
N ASP A 55 23.85 -17.00 12.90
CA ASP A 55 24.33 -16.18 11.79
C ASP A 55 23.25 -16.02 10.70
N ILE A 56 22.52 -17.10 10.41
CA ILE A 56 21.42 -17.07 9.44
C ILE A 56 20.29 -16.15 9.95
N VAL A 57 19.95 -16.24 11.24
CA VAL A 57 18.93 -15.37 11.84
C VAL A 57 19.35 -13.90 11.74
N GLU A 58 20.60 -13.57 12.05
CA GLU A 58 21.10 -12.20 11.93
C GLU A 58 21.01 -11.68 10.51
N LYS A 59 21.39 -12.48 9.52
CA LYS A 59 21.33 -12.12 8.11
C LYS A 59 19.89 -11.90 7.65
N LEU A 60 18.97 -12.78 8.00
CA LEU A 60 17.56 -12.66 7.66
C LEU A 60 16.92 -11.45 8.34
N THR A 61 17.29 -11.18 9.59
CA THR A 61 16.81 -10.00 10.32
C THR A 61 17.26 -8.72 9.62
N GLU A 62 18.50 -8.67 9.14
CA GLU A 62 19.01 -7.54 8.38
C GLU A 62 18.26 -7.37 7.06
N GLU A 63 18.00 -8.45 6.32
CA GLU A 63 17.21 -8.41 5.10
C GLU A 63 15.78 -7.92 5.36
N ALA A 64 15.15 -8.34 6.46
CA ALA A 64 13.83 -7.88 6.86
C ALA A 64 13.83 -6.38 7.15
N ASN A 65 14.83 -5.89 7.87
CA ASN A 65 14.96 -4.48 8.20
C ASN A 65 15.13 -3.62 6.94
N ILE A 66 15.95 -4.06 5.99
CA ILE A 66 16.16 -3.35 4.72
C ILE A 66 14.85 -3.30 3.93
N SER A 67 14.15 -4.43 3.82
CA SER A 67 12.87 -4.49 3.12
C SER A 67 11.80 -3.62 3.78
N TYR A 68 11.75 -3.62 5.10
CA TYR A 68 10.85 -2.77 5.86
C TYR A 68 11.12 -1.28 5.60
N ASP A 69 12.40 -0.88 5.64
CA ASP A 69 12.78 0.51 5.39
C ASP A 69 12.40 0.96 3.97
N LYS A 70 12.60 0.09 2.99
CA LYS A 70 12.22 0.38 1.59
C LYS A 70 10.71 0.49 1.43
N LEU A 71 9.96 -0.36 2.13
CA LEU A 71 8.51 -0.29 2.13
C LEU A 71 8.02 1.02 2.76
N GLN A 72 8.66 1.46 3.85
CA GLN A 72 8.36 2.74 4.48
C GLN A 72 8.67 3.93 3.55
N GLU A 73 9.75 3.86 2.78
CA GLU A 73 10.07 4.87 1.77
C GLU A 73 8.97 4.97 0.72
N ALA A 74 8.46 3.83 0.23
CA ALA A 74 7.36 3.81 -0.73
C ALA A 74 6.09 4.44 -0.16
N ALA A 75 5.74 4.10 1.07
CA ALA A 75 4.59 4.69 1.77
C ALA A 75 4.76 6.21 1.94
N LYS A 76 5.97 6.65 2.26
CA LYS A 76 6.29 8.07 2.38
C LYS A 76 6.14 8.79 1.04
N GLU A 77 6.63 8.20 -0.06
CA GLU A 77 6.47 8.78 -1.39
C GLU A 77 5.00 8.99 -1.74
N LEU A 78 4.13 8.01 -1.44
CA LEU A 78 2.69 8.14 -1.63
C LEU A 78 2.13 9.28 -0.78
N ASN A 79 2.50 9.33 0.48
CA ASN A 79 2.05 10.37 1.40
C ASN A 79 2.49 11.77 0.94
N ASP A 80 3.71 11.91 0.41
CA ASP A 80 4.23 13.18 -0.10
C ASP A 80 3.44 13.69 -1.32
N ILE A 81 2.87 12.77 -2.11
CA ILE A 81 1.98 13.10 -3.23
C ILE A 81 0.57 13.48 -2.73
N GLY A 82 0.24 13.12 -1.50
CA GLY A 82 -1.08 13.33 -0.92
C GLY A 82 -2.01 12.12 -1.04
N VAL A 83 -1.43 10.94 -1.28
CA VAL A 83 -2.16 9.68 -1.45
C VAL A 83 -2.02 8.84 -0.20
N PHE A 84 -3.13 8.23 0.25
CA PHE A 84 -3.14 7.37 1.43
C PHE A 84 -2.88 5.93 1.04
N PHE A 85 -1.95 5.29 1.75
CA PHE A 85 -1.69 3.86 1.62
C PHE A 85 -2.61 3.12 2.59
N LEU A 86 -3.62 2.42 2.06
CA LEU A 86 -4.70 1.84 2.86
C LEU A 86 -4.47 0.39 3.26
N ASP A 87 -3.96 -0.44 2.35
CA ASP A 87 -3.76 -1.86 2.62
C ASP A 87 -2.53 -2.38 1.90
N PRO A 88 -1.50 -2.87 2.63
CA PRO A 88 -0.28 -3.41 2.02
C PRO A 88 -0.48 -4.76 1.34
N ASN A 89 -1.52 -5.52 1.71
CA ASN A 89 -1.73 -6.85 1.14
C ASN A 89 -2.10 -6.82 -0.33
N ASP A 90 -2.93 -5.85 -0.73
CA ASP A 90 -3.36 -5.70 -2.12
C ASP A 90 -2.95 -4.36 -2.73
N PHE A 91 -2.14 -3.58 -2.01
CA PHE A 91 -1.67 -2.26 -2.42
C PHE A 91 -2.82 -1.35 -2.83
N THR A 92 -3.81 -1.28 -1.96
CA THR A 92 -4.93 -0.34 -2.10
C THR A 92 -4.50 1.04 -1.65
N VAL A 93 -4.79 2.05 -2.46
CA VAL A 93 -4.50 3.45 -2.15
C VAL A 93 -5.78 4.28 -2.22
N GLY A 94 -5.80 5.40 -1.51
CA GLY A 94 -6.94 6.31 -1.46
C GLY A 94 -6.54 7.73 -1.80
N PHE A 95 -7.38 8.39 -2.60
CA PHE A 95 -7.24 9.79 -2.96
C PHE A 95 -8.39 10.57 -2.33
N ALA A 96 -8.11 11.46 -1.41
CA ALA A 96 -9.16 12.28 -0.80
C ALA A 96 -9.86 13.12 -1.87
N THR A 97 -11.17 13.20 -1.79
CA THR A 97 -11.99 13.96 -2.73
C THR A 97 -13.25 14.47 -2.06
N ILE A 98 -13.95 15.35 -2.75
CA ILE A 98 -15.25 15.87 -2.31
C ILE A 98 -16.26 15.56 -3.41
N ILE A 99 -17.30 14.79 -3.06
CA ILE A 99 -18.37 14.40 -3.98
C ILE A 99 -19.69 14.80 -3.32
N ASN A 100 -20.51 15.59 -4.03
CA ASN A 100 -21.80 16.09 -3.52
C ASN A 100 -21.64 16.78 -2.13
N ASN A 101 -20.60 17.61 -2.00
CA ASN A 101 -20.28 18.34 -0.77
C ASN A 101 -19.90 17.46 0.43
N GLN A 102 -19.59 16.18 0.18
CA GLN A 102 -19.15 15.24 1.22
C GLN A 102 -17.72 14.79 0.94
N THR A 103 -16.91 14.76 2.00
CA THR A 103 -15.54 14.27 1.91
C THR A 103 -15.55 12.75 1.84
N THR A 104 -14.83 12.19 0.89
CA THR A 104 -14.66 10.75 0.74
C THR A 104 -13.32 10.45 0.07
N MET A 105 -13.14 9.24 -0.47
CA MET A 105 -11.92 8.84 -1.13
C MET A 105 -12.22 8.07 -2.40
N PHE A 106 -11.47 8.38 -3.48
CA PHE A 106 -11.33 7.44 -4.58
C PHE A 106 -10.46 6.28 -4.12
N ILE A 107 -10.87 5.06 -4.42
CA ILE A 107 -10.17 3.84 -4.05
C ILE A 107 -9.57 3.19 -5.29
N TYR A 108 -8.29 2.90 -5.25
CA TYR A 108 -7.57 2.26 -6.34
C TYR A 108 -6.77 1.08 -5.82
N LYS A 109 -6.95 -0.08 -6.45
CA LYS A 109 -6.16 -1.28 -6.16
C LYS A 109 -5.16 -1.51 -7.27
N TYR A 110 -3.89 -1.50 -6.93
CA TYR A 110 -2.82 -1.71 -7.90
C TYR A 110 -3.02 -3.04 -8.64
N GLY A 111 -2.90 -2.97 -9.97
CA GLY A 111 -2.93 -4.16 -10.82
C GLY A 111 -4.31 -4.65 -11.24
N GLU A 112 -5.39 -4.16 -10.63
CA GLU A 112 -6.74 -4.58 -11.02
C GLU A 112 -7.29 -3.78 -12.19
N ASP A 113 -7.01 -2.46 -12.22
CA ASP A 113 -7.56 -1.56 -13.22
C ASP A 113 -6.52 -0.55 -13.71
N ASN A 114 -6.77 0.02 -14.90
CA ASN A 114 -5.93 1.08 -15.47
C ASN A 114 -6.40 2.48 -15.07
N GLU A 115 -7.55 2.56 -14.43
CA GLU A 115 -8.15 3.82 -13.99
C GLU A 115 -8.92 3.62 -12.69
N ILE A 116 -9.28 4.73 -12.04
CA ILE A 116 -10.06 4.70 -10.82
C ILE A 116 -11.52 4.43 -11.17
N ASN A 117 -12.09 3.37 -10.59
CA ASN A 117 -13.48 2.95 -10.85
C ASN A 117 -14.42 3.14 -9.67
N PHE A 118 -13.89 3.32 -8.46
CA PHE A 118 -14.71 3.35 -7.24
C PHE A 118 -14.34 4.47 -6.31
N TYR A 119 -15.33 4.94 -5.55
CA TYR A 119 -15.10 5.78 -4.40
C TYR A 119 -15.85 5.21 -3.19
N ARG A 120 -15.39 5.56 -2.00
CA ARG A 120 -15.98 5.10 -0.76
C ARG A 120 -17.29 5.86 -0.50
N ASN A 121 -18.36 5.12 -0.13
CA ASN A 121 -19.61 5.75 0.28
C ASN A 121 -19.35 6.58 1.54
N PRO A 122 -19.58 7.93 1.52
CA PRO A 122 -19.28 8.76 2.69
C PRO A 122 -20.17 8.45 3.90
N ASN A 123 -21.33 7.83 3.69
CA ASN A 123 -22.27 7.46 4.77
C ASN A 123 -22.05 6.03 5.25
N ILE A 124 -21.51 5.15 4.39
CA ILE A 124 -21.24 3.74 4.69
C ILE A 124 -19.81 3.43 4.23
N PRO A 125 -18.76 3.74 5.04
CA PRO A 125 -17.38 3.65 4.61
C PRO A 125 -16.91 2.28 4.11
N SER A 126 -17.60 1.20 4.48
CA SER A 126 -17.29 -0.15 4.01
C SER A 126 -17.83 -0.43 2.60
N GLU A 127 -18.66 0.46 2.05
CA GLU A 127 -19.29 0.29 0.73
C GLU A 127 -18.57 1.12 -0.32
N LEU A 128 -18.32 0.51 -1.50
CA LEU A 128 -17.74 1.21 -2.66
C LEU A 128 -18.83 1.52 -3.68
N ILE A 129 -18.76 2.72 -4.25
CA ILE A 129 -19.70 3.19 -5.26
C ILE A 129 -18.93 3.39 -6.57
N SER A 130 -19.49 2.94 -7.69
CA SER A 130 -18.89 3.15 -9.00
C SER A 130 -18.86 4.64 -9.37
N VAL A 131 -17.72 5.13 -9.83
CA VAL A 131 -17.59 6.52 -10.32
C VAL A 131 -18.48 6.78 -11.55
N LYS A 132 -18.84 5.73 -12.27
CA LYS A 132 -19.70 5.82 -13.48
C LYS A 132 -21.15 6.11 -13.15
N THR A 133 -21.58 5.91 -11.90
CA THR A 133 -22.96 6.16 -11.50
C THR A 133 -23.23 7.60 -11.13
N ASN A 134 -22.19 8.44 -11.05
CA ASN A 134 -22.33 9.86 -10.72
C ASN A 134 -21.70 10.73 -11.80
N GLU A 135 -22.56 11.34 -12.62
CA GLU A 135 -22.14 12.18 -13.74
C GLU A 135 -21.38 13.45 -13.33
N LYS A 136 -21.46 13.82 -12.05
CA LYS A 136 -20.81 15.04 -11.54
C LYS A 136 -19.35 14.82 -11.13
N ILE A 137 -18.87 13.60 -11.20
CA ILE A 137 -17.46 13.31 -10.88
C ILE A 137 -16.53 13.69 -12.09
#